data_dd434918da318d5962b523b978545c3c
#
_entry.id   dd434918da318d5962b523b978545c3c
#
_cell.length_a   1.000
_cell.length_b   1.000
_cell.length_c   1.000
_cell.angle_alpha   90.00
_cell.angle_beta   90.00
_cell.angle_gamma   90.00
#
_symmetry.space_group_name_H-M   'P 1'
#
loop_
_entity.id
_entity.type
_entity.pdbx_description
1 polymer ?
#
loop_
_entity_poly.entity_id
_entity_poly.type
_entity_poly.pdbx_seq_one_letter_code
_entity_poly.pdbx_strand_id
1 'polypeptide(L)'
;MSIMQVCWSLMRYPRSKGIPYIMENGTFDEALVFISRLFGIMLGLSVVENVIIFFITPATMLDMIISILGFVFAWIFLKGLWLILAHFYVKATSNHDLTFKDTFMAVSYAMAFDLPITVLSLLGAVLVIVLSLAGAGMIAFGVQFILGLITFVLALYYILCSLGLYRQMLKTTSMHIIIIAIVYTVLLISASMMLRV
;
A
#
# COMPACT_ATOMS: atom_id res chain seq x y z
N MET A 1 0.10 20.27 10.00
CA MET A 1 -1.01 19.27 10.16
C MET A 1 -0.51 18.10 10.97
N SER A 2 -1.40 17.41 11.74
CA SER A 2 -1.01 16.12 12.33
C SER A 2 -0.86 15.07 11.22
N ILE A 3 -0.07 13.98 11.49
CA ILE A 3 0.11 12.89 10.51
C ILE A 3 -1.22 12.28 10.07
N MET A 4 -2.18 12.15 10.99
CA MET A 4 -3.53 11.69 10.66
C MET A 4 -4.27 12.64 9.71
N GLN A 5 -4.09 13.95 9.86
CA GLN A 5 -4.67 14.93 8.95
C GLN A 5 -4.02 14.90 7.57
N VAL A 6 -2.70 14.68 7.49
CA VAL A 6 -2.00 14.48 6.21
C VAL A 6 -2.52 13.21 5.52
N CYS A 7 -2.56 12.10 6.23
CA CYS A 7 -3.09 10.84 5.72
C CYS A 7 -4.54 11.00 5.23
N TRP A 8 -5.42 11.62 6.04
CA TRP A 8 -6.81 11.88 5.70
C TRP A 8 -6.96 12.79 4.49
N SER A 9 -6.14 13.86 4.38
CA SER A 9 -6.17 14.77 3.24
C SER A 9 -5.71 14.12 1.94
N LEU A 10 -4.70 13.23 2.02
CA LEU A 10 -4.25 12.42 0.89
C LEU A 10 -5.33 11.46 0.42
N MET A 11 -6.02 10.79 1.35
CA MET A 11 -7.06 9.82 1.01
C MET A 11 -8.31 10.48 0.44
N ARG A 12 -8.75 11.59 1.03
CA ARG A 12 -10.03 12.23 0.68
C ARG A 12 -9.91 13.30 -0.40
N TYR A 13 -8.83 14.08 -0.38
CA TYR A 13 -8.61 15.22 -1.28
C TYR A 13 -7.17 15.24 -1.82
N PRO A 14 -6.70 14.16 -2.49
CA PRO A 14 -5.29 14.02 -2.83
C PRO A 14 -4.78 15.20 -3.68
N ARG A 15 -5.53 15.57 -4.73
CA ARG A 15 -5.09 16.59 -5.69
C ARG A 15 -5.24 18.02 -5.18
N SER A 16 -6.27 18.33 -4.38
CA SER A 16 -6.59 19.68 -3.96
C SER A 16 -5.97 20.09 -2.63
N LYS A 17 -5.65 19.15 -1.74
CA LYS A 17 -5.13 19.44 -0.40
C LYS A 17 -3.90 18.59 -0.03
N GLY A 18 -3.95 17.28 -0.23
CA GLY A 18 -2.93 16.38 0.25
C GLY A 18 -1.59 16.57 -0.43
N ILE A 19 -1.55 16.50 -1.75
CA ILE A 19 -0.32 16.66 -2.53
C ILE A 19 0.24 18.08 -2.41
N PRO A 20 -0.55 19.18 -2.57
CA PRO A 20 -0.04 20.52 -2.38
C PRO A 20 0.58 20.74 -0.99
N TYR A 21 -0.09 20.25 0.07
CA TYR A 21 0.46 20.37 1.42
C TYR A 21 1.83 19.71 1.56
N ILE A 22 2.01 18.49 1.04
CA ILE A 22 3.28 17.77 1.09
C ILE A 22 4.36 18.49 0.29
N MET A 23 4.01 19.04 -0.87
CA MET A 23 4.95 19.80 -1.71
C MET A 23 5.48 21.06 -1.02
N GLU A 24 4.65 21.70 -0.21
CA GLU A 24 5.01 22.96 0.49
C GLU A 24 5.69 22.70 1.84
N ASN A 25 5.28 21.66 2.56
CA ASN A 25 5.63 21.47 3.98
C ASN A 25 6.35 20.15 4.27
N GLY A 26 6.39 19.21 3.31
CA GLY A 26 6.95 17.87 3.55
C GLY A 26 8.47 17.93 3.72
N THR A 27 8.95 17.30 4.80
CA THR A 27 10.38 17.11 5.07
C THR A 27 10.71 15.62 5.13
N PHE A 28 11.99 15.30 5.02
CA PHE A 28 12.45 13.91 5.13
C PHE A 28 12.14 13.31 6.51
N ASP A 29 12.31 14.09 7.57
CA ASP A 29 12.06 13.63 8.95
C ASP A 29 10.57 13.39 9.18
N GLU A 30 9.71 14.25 8.63
CA GLU A 30 8.26 14.02 8.67
C GLU A 30 7.85 12.79 7.87
N ALA A 31 8.48 12.53 6.72
CA ALA A 31 8.23 11.34 5.93
C ALA A 31 8.66 10.06 6.67
N LEU A 32 9.78 10.08 7.41
CA LEU A 32 10.22 8.97 8.27
C LEU A 32 9.22 8.69 9.39
N VAL A 33 8.76 9.73 10.08
CA VAL A 33 7.75 9.59 11.14
C VAL A 33 6.41 9.11 10.55
N PHE A 34 6.04 9.61 9.37
CA PHE A 34 4.83 9.22 8.67
C PHE A 34 4.84 7.73 8.32
N ILE A 35 5.90 7.25 7.63
CA ILE A 35 5.99 5.85 7.22
C ILE A 35 6.06 4.89 8.42
N SER A 36 6.78 5.28 9.50
CA SER A 36 6.88 4.46 10.71
C SER A 36 5.51 4.28 11.38
N ARG A 37 4.71 5.34 11.47
CA ARG A 37 3.36 5.26 12.04
C ARG A 37 2.40 4.52 11.11
N LEU A 38 2.49 4.75 9.81
CA LEU A 38 1.68 4.03 8.83
C LEU A 38 1.98 2.52 8.89
N PHE A 39 3.27 2.16 8.95
CA PHE A 39 3.68 0.76 9.13
C PHE A 39 3.11 0.17 10.42
N GLY A 40 3.15 0.90 11.55
CA GLY A 40 2.55 0.45 12.80
C GLY A 40 1.05 0.19 12.69
N ILE A 41 0.31 1.05 11.98
CA ILE A 41 -1.13 0.86 11.71
C ILE A 41 -1.36 -0.38 10.84
N MET A 42 -0.60 -0.53 9.75
CA MET A 42 -0.72 -1.67 8.84
C MET A 42 -0.38 -2.99 9.53
N LEU A 43 0.66 -2.99 10.37
CA LEU A 43 1.02 -4.14 11.20
C LEU A 43 -0.09 -4.49 12.18
N GLY A 44 -0.67 -3.48 12.86
CA GLY A 44 -1.81 -3.68 13.75
C GLY A 44 -3.01 -4.30 13.05
N LEU A 45 -3.36 -3.83 11.84
CA LEU A 45 -4.42 -4.41 11.02
C LEU A 45 -4.11 -5.86 10.64
N SER A 46 -2.86 -6.16 10.25
CA SER A 46 -2.43 -7.53 9.94
C SER A 46 -2.50 -8.45 11.15
N VAL A 47 -2.12 -7.97 12.34
CA VAL A 47 -2.27 -8.74 13.59
C VAL A 47 -3.74 -9.04 13.87
N VAL A 48 -4.63 -8.04 13.76
CA VAL A 48 -6.08 -8.23 13.95
C VAL A 48 -6.63 -9.28 12.97
N GLU A 49 -6.25 -9.19 11.70
CA GLU A 49 -6.67 -10.15 10.68
C GLU A 49 -6.22 -11.58 11.03
N ASN A 50 -4.95 -11.76 11.40
CA ASN A 50 -4.41 -13.07 11.77
C ASN A 50 -5.04 -13.63 13.05
N VAL A 51 -5.35 -12.79 14.04
CA VAL A 51 -6.07 -13.19 15.24
C VAL A 51 -7.49 -13.67 14.89
N ILE A 52 -8.20 -12.96 14.03
CA ILE A 52 -9.53 -13.39 13.57
C ILE A 52 -9.45 -14.75 12.86
N ILE A 53 -8.49 -14.90 11.94
CA ILE A 53 -8.28 -16.15 11.23
C ILE A 53 -7.96 -17.30 12.19
N PHE A 54 -7.10 -17.07 13.19
CA PHE A 54 -6.72 -18.05 14.20
C PHE A 54 -7.93 -18.59 14.98
N PHE A 55 -8.90 -17.74 15.34
CA PHE A 55 -10.09 -18.18 16.07
C PHE A 55 -11.13 -18.91 15.21
N ILE A 56 -11.06 -18.81 13.88
CA ILE A 56 -12.08 -19.32 12.96
C ILE A 56 -11.59 -20.55 12.17
N THR A 57 -10.28 -20.67 12.00
CA THR A 57 -9.66 -21.76 11.25
C THR A 57 -8.84 -22.65 12.18
N PRO A 58 -8.55 -23.90 11.79
CA PRO A 58 -7.67 -24.78 12.56
C PRO A 58 -6.18 -24.37 12.44
N ALA A 59 -5.91 -23.07 12.34
CA ALA A 59 -4.56 -22.53 12.28
C ALA A 59 -3.86 -22.67 13.64
N THR A 60 -2.56 -22.91 13.62
CA THR A 60 -1.74 -22.97 14.84
C THR A 60 -1.21 -21.57 15.19
N MET A 61 -0.79 -21.40 16.45
CA MET A 61 -0.10 -20.15 16.86
C MET A 61 1.17 -19.89 16.04
N LEU A 62 1.83 -20.96 15.57
CA LEU A 62 3.01 -20.86 14.72
C LEU A 62 2.65 -20.28 13.34
N ASP A 63 1.53 -20.73 12.75
CA ASP A 63 1.06 -20.18 11.47
C ASP A 63 0.76 -18.70 11.56
N MET A 64 0.15 -18.26 12.65
CA MET A 64 -0.11 -16.84 12.91
C MET A 64 1.20 -16.03 12.99
N ILE A 65 2.19 -16.52 13.73
CA ILE A 65 3.50 -15.84 13.87
C ILE A 65 4.19 -15.78 12.50
N ILE A 66 4.23 -16.88 11.75
CA ILE A 66 4.83 -16.92 10.42
C ILE A 66 4.14 -15.94 9.46
N SER A 67 2.82 -15.87 9.50
CA SER A 67 2.04 -14.93 8.68
C SER A 67 2.37 -13.47 8.99
N ILE A 68 2.44 -13.09 10.27
CA ILE A 68 2.80 -11.74 10.69
C ILE A 68 4.24 -11.39 10.29
N LEU A 69 5.19 -12.29 10.53
CA LEU A 69 6.58 -12.10 10.10
C LEU A 69 6.70 -12.01 8.58
N GLY A 70 5.96 -12.86 7.86
CA GLY A 70 5.87 -12.81 6.40
C GLY A 70 5.34 -11.48 5.88
N PHE A 71 4.30 -10.93 6.52
CA PHE A 71 3.79 -9.60 6.21
C PHE A 71 4.86 -8.51 6.40
N VAL A 72 5.55 -8.50 7.55
CA VAL A 72 6.61 -7.52 7.85
C VAL A 72 7.72 -7.59 6.80
N PHE A 73 8.22 -8.81 6.54
CA PHE A 73 9.28 -9.01 5.55
C PHE A 73 8.82 -8.59 4.15
N ALA A 74 7.66 -9.04 3.71
CA ALA A 74 7.11 -8.71 2.39
C ALA A 74 6.92 -7.20 2.25
N TRP A 75 6.35 -6.54 3.26
CA TRP A 75 6.10 -5.10 3.22
C TRP A 75 7.41 -4.32 3.07
N ILE A 76 8.43 -4.60 3.90
CA ILE A 76 9.74 -3.93 3.84
C ILE A 76 10.43 -4.22 2.50
N PHE A 77 10.45 -5.48 2.08
CA PHE A 77 11.11 -5.89 0.85
C PHE A 77 10.46 -5.26 -0.39
N LEU A 78 9.13 -5.34 -0.50
CA LEU A 78 8.39 -4.83 -1.66
C LEU A 78 8.50 -3.30 -1.76
N LYS A 79 8.36 -2.59 -0.64
CA LYS A 79 8.46 -1.12 -0.63
C LYS A 79 9.92 -0.66 -0.81
N GLY A 80 10.88 -1.39 -0.25
CA GLY A 80 12.31 -1.14 -0.48
C GLY A 80 12.71 -1.34 -1.93
N LEU A 81 12.26 -2.43 -2.55
CA LEU A 81 12.49 -2.69 -3.98
C LEU A 81 11.88 -1.59 -4.86
N TRP A 82 10.63 -1.18 -4.57
CA TRP A 82 9.99 -0.09 -5.29
C TRP A 82 10.76 1.22 -5.15
N LEU A 83 11.23 1.56 -3.95
CA LEU A 83 12.03 2.75 -3.69
C LEU A 83 13.33 2.76 -4.50
N ILE A 84 14.04 1.63 -4.51
CA ILE A 84 15.30 1.47 -5.25
C ILE A 84 15.05 1.64 -6.75
N LEU A 85 14.08 0.92 -7.31
CA LEU A 85 13.74 1.00 -8.73
C LEU A 85 13.33 2.41 -9.13
N ALA A 86 12.46 3.05 -8.34
CA ALA A 86 12.00 4.42 -8.60
C ALA A 86 13.17 5.41 -8.59
N HIS A 87 14.07 5.30 -7.59
CA HIS A 87 15.21 6.20 -7.47
C HIS A 87 16.17 6.07 -8.67
N PHE A 88 16.64 4.87 -8.95
CA PHE A 88 17.63 4.67 -10.01
C PHE A 88 17.07 4.96 -11.39
N TYR A 89 15.84 4.55 -11.66
CA TYR A 89 15.22 4.81 -12.95
C TYR A 89 14.96 6.30 -13.19
N VAL A 90 14.37 7.00 -12.22
CA VAL A 90 14.09 8.44 -12.37
C VAL A 90 15.38 9.23 -12.44
N LYS A 91 16.39 8.89 -11.64
CA LYS A 91 17.71 9.53 -11.70
C LYS A 91 18.38 9.33 -13.06
N ALA A 92 18.25 8.15 -13.67
CA ALA A 92 18.82 7.85 -14.97
C ALA A 92 18.07 8.54 -16.15
N THR A 93 16.78 8.87 -15.97
CA THR A 93 15.93 9.37 -17.06
C THR A 93 15.55 10.85 -16.89
N SER A 94 15.76 11.43 -15.71
CA SER A 94 15.47 12.85 -15.47
C SER A 94 16.76 13.68 -15.54
N ASN A 95 16.62 14.89 -16.09
CA ASN A 95 17.70 15.88 -16.11
C ASN A 95 17.82 16.69 -14.81
N HIS A 96 17.19 16.22 -13.73
CA HIS A 96 17.18 16.89 -12.42
C HIS A 96 18.04 16.13 -11.42
N ASP A 97 18.76 16.87 -10.56
CA ASP A 97 19.49 16.31 -9.43
C ASP A 97 18.53 15.77 -8.36
N LEU A 98 18.01 14.57 -8.63
CA LEU A 98 17.11 13.84 -7.73
C LEU A 98 17.94 13.21 -6.60
N THR A 99 17.62 13.57 -5.36
CA THR A 99 18.23 12.94 -4.19
C THR A 99 17.45 11.71 -3.78
N PHE A 100 18.12 10.78 -3.07
CA PHE A 100 17.43 9.62 -2.48
C PHE A 100 16.34 10.05 -1.48
N LYS A 101 16.55 11.18 -0.78
CA LYS A 101 15.56 11.75 0.15
C LYS A 101 14.26 12.11 -0.55
N ASP A 102 14.33 12.73 -1.73
CA ASP A 102 13.13 13.10 -2.50
C ASP A 102 12.32 11.87 -2.92
N THR A 103 13.01 10.83 -3.39
CA THR A 103 12.35 9.57 -3.76
C THR A 103 11.75 8.88 -2.54
N PHE A 104 12.47 8.86 -1.41
CA PHE A 104 11.98 8.29 -0.17
C PHE A 104 10.71 9.01 0.32
N MET A 105 10.69 10.34 0.31
CA MET A 105 9.50 11.13 0.66
C MET A 105 8.32 10.79 -0.24
N ALA A 106 8.54 10.76 -1.56
CA ALA A 106 7.48 10.45 -2.52
C ALA A 106 6.89 9.05 -2.29
N VAL A 107 7.75 8.03 -2.07
CA VAL A 107 7.32 6.66 -1.79
C VAL A 107 6.59 6.59 -0.45
N SER A 108 7.12 7.22 0.60
CA SER A 108 6.53 7.20 1.95
C SER A 108 5.11 7.76 1.96
N TYR A 109 4.89 8.90 1.34
CA TYR A 109 3.55 9.50 1.28
C TYR A 109 2.60 8.75 0.35
N ALA A 110 3.10 8.16 -0.74
CA ALA A 110 2.28 7.34 -1.62
C ALA A 110 1.72 6.08 -0.92
N MET A 111 2.41 5.55 0.08
CA MET A 111 1.92 4.41 0.88
C MET A 111 0.65 4.72 1.68
N ALA A 112 0.31 6.00 1.90
CA ALA A 112 -0.97 6.36 2.50
C ALA A 112 -2.17 5.82 1.72
N PHE A 113 -2.03 5.65 0.42
CA PHE A 113 -3.09 5.14 -0.45
C PHE A 113 -3.33 3.64 -0.30
N ASP A 114 -2.42 2.90 0.32
CA ASP A 114 -2.60 1.47 0.61
C ASP A 114 -3.58 1.26 1.80
N LEU A 115 -3.64 2.22 2.73
CA LEU A 115 -4.41 2.09 3.98
C LEU A 115 -5.92 1.88 3.76
N PRO A 116 -6.62 2.68 2.93
CA PRO A 116 -8.06 2.48 2.70
C PRO A 116 -8.37 1.12 2.08
N ILE A 117 -7.49 0.65 1.19
CA ILE A 117 -7.65 -0.66 0.53
C ILE A 117 -7.49 -1.77 1.56
N THR A 118 -6.48 -1.69 2.42
CA THR A 118 -6.24 -2.68 3.49
C THR A 118 -7.40 -2.71 4.49
N VAL A 119 -7.89 -1.55 4.93
CA VAL A 119 -9.03 -1.47 5.85
C VAL A 119 -10.29 -2.08 5.21
N LEU A 120 -10.57 -1.75 3.95
CA LEU A 120 -11.74 -2.30 3.25
C LEU A 120 -11.63 -3.81 3.05
N SER A 121 -10.45 -4.31 2.72
CA SER A 121 -10.18 -5.75 2.58
C SER A 121 -10.39 -6.48 3.91
N LEU A 122 -9.90 -5.94 5.02
CA LEU A 122 -10.09 -6.51 6.36
C LEU A 122 -11.57 -6.54 6.75
N LEU A 123 -12.28 -5.43 6.59
CA LEU A 123 -13.72 -5.37 6.86
C LEU A 123 -14.50 -6.36 6.00
N GLY A 124 -14.12 -6.49 4.73
CA GLY A 124 -14.69 -7.46 3.81
C GLY A 124 -14.46 -8.90 4.26
N ALA A 125 -13.24 -9.24 4.64
CA ALA A 125 -12.89 -10.56 5.14
C ALA A 125 -13.72 -10.93 6.40
N VAL A 126 -13.80 -10.02 7.38
CA VAL A 126 -14.59 -10.21 8.60
C VAL A 126 -16.07 -10.45 8.27
N LEU A 127 -16.65 -9.63 7.39
CA LEU A 127 -18.06 -9.74 7.02
C LEU A 127 -18.35 -11.07 6.32
N VAL A 128 -17.50 -11.49 5.38
CA VAL A 128 -17.63 -12.77 4.67
C VAL A 128 -17.55 -13.94 5.65
N ILE A 129 -16.63 -13.91 6.61
CA ILE A 129 -16.49 -14.93 7.63
C ILE A 129 -17.75 -15.01 8.48
N VAL A 130 -18.25 -13.91 9.00
CA VAL A 130 -19.46 -13.86 9.84
C VAL A 130 -20.67 -14.41 9.08
N LEU A 131 -20.86 -14.03 7.83
CA LEU A 131 -21.96 -14.53 6.99
C LEU A 131 -21.82 -16.04 6.71
N SER A 132 -20.59 -16.53 6.48
CA SER A 132 -20.35 -17.95 6.25
C SER A 132 -20.65 -18.78 7.49
N LEU A 133 -20.25 -18.32 8.68
CA LEU A 133 -20.55 -18.96 9.96
C LEU A 133 -22.06 -18.96 10.28
N ALA A 134 -22.79 -17.93 9.84
CA ALA A 134 -24.25 -17.87 9.97
C ALA A 134 -24.98 -18.77 8.95
N GLY A 135 -24.29 -19.56 8.14
CA GLY A 135 -24.88 -20.42 7.13
C GLY A 135 -25.35 -19.69 5.86
N ALA A 136 -25.02 -18.41 5.72
CA ALA A 136 -25.43 -17.56 4.59
C ALA A 136 -24.39 -17.56 3.44
N GLY A 137 -23.86 -18.70 3.05
CA GLY A 137 -22.75 -18.83 2.11
C GLY A 137 -22.96 -18.15 0.75
N MET A 138 -24.17 -18.23 0.17
CA MET A 138 -24.49 -17.53 -1.08
C MET A 138 -24.45 -15.99 -0.92
N ILE A 139 -24.93 -15.49 0.23
CA ILE A 139 -24.89 -14.06 0.54
C ILE A 139 -23.43 -13.63 0.76
N ALA A 140 -22.64 -14.43 1.46
CA ALA A 140 -21.20 -14.19 1.68
C ALA A 140 -20.46 -14.07 0.34
N PHE A 141 -20.73 -14.96 -0.62
CA PHE A 141 -20.16 -14.89 -1.96
C PHE A 141 -20.54 -13.62 -2.71
N GLY A 142 -21.83 -13.23 -2.68
CA GLY A 142 -22.31 -12.00 -3.29
C GLY A 142 -21.67 -10.76 -2.68
N VAL A 143 -21.54 -10.71 -1.36
CA VAL A 143 -20.86 -9.63 -0.63
C VAL A 143 -19.38 -9.56 -1.00
N GLN A 144 -18.69 -10.69 -1.05
CA GLN A 144 -17.28 -10.76 -1.45
C GLN A 144 -17.06 -10.21 -2.87
N PHE A 145 -17.94 -10.57 -3.81
CA PHE A 145 -17.87 -10.09 -5.17
C PHE A 145 -18.06 -8.57 -5.25
N ILE A 146 -19.06 -8.01 -4.56
CA ILE A 146 -19.33 -6.57 -4.54
C ILE A 146 -18.16 -5.81 -3.90
N LEU A 147 -17.64 -6.29 -2.75
CA LEU A 147 -16.50 -5.68 -2.08
C LEU A 147 -15.24 -5.76 -2.94
N GLY A 148 -15.04 -6.85 -3.66
CA GLY A 148 -13.95 -7.00 -4.63
C GLY A 148 -14.01 -5.94 -5.73
N LEU A 149 -15.19 -5.68 -6.30
CA LEU A 149 -15.39 -4.62 -7.28
C LEU A 149 -15.10 -3.22 -6.71
N ILE A 150 -15.62 -2.94 -5.50
CA ILE A 150 -15.36 -1.65 -4.82
C ILE A 150 -13.88 -1.47 -4.57
N THR A 151 -13.21 -2.50 -4.04
CA THR A 151 -11.76 -2.48 -3.78
C THR A 151 -10.97 -2.26 -5.06
N PHE A 152 -11.37 -2.91 -6.17
CA PHE A 152 -10.72 -2.74 -7.47
C PHE A 152 -10.84 -1.29 -7.99
N VAL A 153 -12.04 -0.70 -7.92
CA VAL A 153 -12.26 0.70 -8.35
C VAL A 153 -11.45 1.67 -7.47
N LEU A 154 -11.44 1.45 -6.16
CA LEU A 154 -10.61 2.25 -5.23
C LEU A 154 -9.13 2.10 -5.52
N ALA A 155 -8.65 0.89 -5.79
CA ALA A 155 -7.26 0.65 -6.14
C ALA A 155 -6.85 1.41 -7.41
N LEU A 156 -7.68 1.37 -8.46
CA LEU A 156 -7.44 2.17 -9.68
C LEU A 156 -7.39 3.68 -9.37
N TYR A 157 -8.32 4.18 -8.57
CA TYR A 157 -8.33 5.58 -8.18
C TYR A 157 -7.06 5.98 -7.43
N TYR A 158 -6.62 5.18 -6.45
CA TYR A 158 -5.41 5.48 -5.67
C TYR A 158 -4.12 5.27 -6.47
N ILE A 159 -4.08 4.37 -7.44
CA ILE A 159 -2.98 4.27 -8.40
C ILE A 159 -2.84 5.59 -9.17
N LEU A 160 -3.94 6.16 -9.67
CA LEU A 160 -3.91 7.46 -10.37
C LEU A 160 -3.47 8.61 -9.45
N CYS A 161 -3.86 8.58 -8.17
CA CYS A 161 -3.40 9.55 -7.17
C CYS A 161 -1.91 9.42 -6.89
N SER A 162 -1.40 8.19 -6.73
CA SER A 162 0.02 7.90 -6.55
C SER A 162 0.86 8.37 -7.75
N LEU A 163 0.38 8.11 -8.97
CA LEU A 163 1.03 8.62 -10.20
C LEU A 163 1.11 10.16 -10.18
N GLY A 164 0.05 10.83 -9.73
CA GLY A 164 0.03 12.28 -9.59
C GLY A 164 1.05 12.79 -8.58
N LEU A 165 1.16 12.12 -7.43
CA LEU A 165 2.13 12.44 -6.39
C LEU A 165 3.57 12.24 -6.86
N TYR A 166 3.89 11.07 -7.42
CA TYR A 166 5.22 10.78 -7.95
C TYR A 166 5.63 11.77 -9.05
N ARG A 167 4.71 12.07 -9.98
CA ARG A 167 4.98 13.03 -11.04
C ARG A 167 5.37 14.39 -10.51
N GLN A 168 4.71 14.87 -9.45
CA GLN A 168 5.00 16.18 -8.87
C GLN A 168 6.27 16.16 -8.02
N MET A 169 6.43 15.19 -7.13
CA MET A 169 7.57 15.13 -6.22
C MET A 169 8.88 14.77 -6.95
N LEU A 170 8.84 13.86 -7.90
CA LEU A 170 10.03 13.41 -8.64
C LEU A 170 10.27 14.21 -9.93
N LYS A 171 9.43 15.22 -10.20
CA LYS A 171 9.52 16.06 -11.42
C LYS A 171 9.67 15.25 -12.69
N THR A 172 8.95 14.12 -12.77
CA THR A 172 9.01 13.17 -13.87
C THR A 172 7.68 13.05 -14.61
N THR A 173 7.63 12.31 -15.70
CA THR A 173 6.40 12.07 -16.44
C THR A 173 5.66 10.85 -15.92
N SER A 174 4.35 10.80 -16.09
CA SER A 174 3.55 9.62 -15.72
C SER A 174 4.01 8.36 -16.47
N MET A 175 4.53 8.51 -17.69
CA MET A 175 5.03 7.40 -18.49
C MET A 175 6.21 6.69 -17.83
N HIS A 176 7.16 7.44 -17.27
CA HIS A 176 8.31 6.86 -16.55
C HIS A 176 7.86 6.06 -15.33
N ILE A 177 6.88 6.57 -14.57
CA ILE A 177 6.37 5.85 -13.39
C ILE A 177 5.63 4.57 -13.80
N ILE A 178 4.87 4.60 -14.90
CA ILE A 178 4.22 3.41 -15.45
C ILE A 178 5.25 2.37 -15.86
N ILE A 179 6.34 2.77 -16.52
CA ILE A 179 7.43 1.85 -16.88
C ILE A 179 8.04 1.21 -15.62
N ILE A 180 8.31 1.99 -14.57
CA ILE A 180 8.81 1.46 -13.29
C ILE A 180 7.82 0.43 -12.73
N ALA A 181 6.51 0.75 -12.74
CA ALA A 181 5.48 -0.15 -12.24
C ALA A 181 5.42 -1.47 -13.03
N ILE A 182 5.58 -1.41 -14.35
CA ILE A 182 5.63 -2.62 -15.18
C ILE A 182 6.86 -3.45 -14.84
N VAL A 183 8.05 -2.84 -14.78
CA VAL A 183 9.30 -3.54 -14.42
C VAL A 183 9.19 -4.18 -13.05
N TYR A 184 8.68 -3.44 -12.06
CA TYR A 184 8.45 -3.93 -10.72
C TYR A 184 7.51 -5.15 -10.70
N THR A 185 6.39 -5.07 -11.43
CA THR A 185 5.42 -6.17 -11.52
C THR A 185 6.04 -7.40 -12.18
N VAL A 186 6.80 -7.24 -13.26
CA VAL A 186 7.51 -8.34 -13.93
C VAL A 186 8.51 -8.99 -12.99
N LEU A 187 9.28 -8.21 -12.23
CA LEU A 187 10.23 -8.75 -11.23
C LEU A 187 9.51 -9.55 -10.14
N LEU A 188 8.37 -9.06 -9.64
CA LEU A 188 7.58 -9.77 -8.63
C LEU A 188 7.02 -11.09 -9.16
N ILE A 189 6.48 -11.09 -10.37
CA ILE A 189 5.96 -12.32 -11.00
C ILE A 189 7.10 -13.32 -11.19
N SER A 190 8.25 -12.87 -11.71
CA SER A 190 9.42 -13.72 -11.92
C SER A 190 9.93 -14.32 -10.61
N ALA A 191 10.03 -13.51 -9.55
CA ALA A 191 10.41 -13.98 -8.22
C ALA A 191 9.41 -14.99 -7.65
N SER A 192 8.10 -14.76 -7.81
CA SER A 192 7.07 -15.67 -7.34
C SER A 192 7.06 -17.01 -8.08
N MET A 193 7.44 -17.02 -9.36
CA MET A 193 7.59 -18.25 -10.13
C MET A 193 8.81 -19.07 -9.68
N MET A 194 9.93 -18.40 -9.37
CA MET A 194 11.14 -19.06 -8.87
C MET A 194 10.96 -19.69 -7.47
N LEU A 195 10.10 -19.10 -6.64
CA LEU A 195 9.83 -19.61 -5.29
C LEU A 195 8.83 -20.80 -5.26
N ARG A 196 8.19 -21.11 -6.40
CA ARG A 196 7.26 -22.25 -6.53
C ARG A 196 7.92 -23.51 -7.09
N VAL A 197 9.20 -23.44 -7.43
CA VAL A 197 10.03 -24.56 -7.86
C VAL A 197 10.78 -25.15 -6.68
#